data_3e8cc20f729dd25a39b1abcac0f69c18
#
_entry.id   3e8cc20f729dd25a39b1abcac0f69c18
#
_cell.length_a   1.000
_cell.length_b   1.000
_cell.length_c   1.000
_cell.angle_alpha   90.00
_cell.angle_beta   90.00
_cell.angle_gamma   90.00
#
_symmetry.space_group_name_H-M   'P 1'
#
loop_
_entity.id
_entity.type
_entity.pdbx_description
1 polymer ?
#
loop_
_entity_poly.entity_id
_entity_poly.type
_entity_poly.pdbx_seq_one_letter_code
_entity_poly.pdbx_strand_id
1 'polypeptide(L)'
;MSANIPNHYAQQFATNIELLLQQKGSRLRGMVTSGSYIGEQASPVDQIDAVEMQEVTGRFEAMGRVDADTDRRWVLPLDFDLPQLIDSFDKLRLLTDPSSIYVMNAVNAAGRKMDDVIIDAFFGTSKTGKSGSTSTTFPSGQQVAVNQGASGNTGLTVAKLRAARKLLRAAEVDLDMDPITAVITATQEDNLLAEAQVISLDFNDKPVLVDGKLKSFLGINFVHSERVDVDANSYRRVPVFAKSGMHLGIWNDITTDISQRKDLKGLPFQSYVYMTVGATRLEEKTIVEIKCAE
;
A
#
# COMPACT_ATOMS: atom_id res chain seq x y z
N MET A 1 45.19 -38.83 -32.87
CA MET A 1 44.05 -39.05 -31.91
C MET A 1 43.05 -37.93 -32.14
N SER A 2 41.97 -38.26 -32.80
CA SER A 2 40.88 -37.29 -33.04
C SER A 2 40.09 -37.12 -31.73
N ALA A 3 40.20 -35.97 -31.10
CA ALA A 3 39.37 -35.61 -29.95
C ALA A 3 37.99 -35.17 -30.46
N ASN A 4 37.21 -36.12 -30.93
CA ASN A 4 35.80 -35.84 -31.20
C ASN A 4 35.07 -35.90 -29.86
N ILE A 5 34.93 -34.78 -29.21
CA ILE A 5 34.09 -34.65 -28.03
C ILE A 5 32.65 -34.82 -28.51
N PRO A 6 31.93 -35.86 -28.05
CA PRO A 6 30.57 -36.08 -28.49
C PRO A 6 29.70 -34.90 -28.11
N ASN A 7 29.03 -34.27 -29.09
CA ASN A 7 28.12 -33.16 -28.90
C ASN A 7 26.86 -33.49 -28.05
N HIS A 8 26.80 -34.70 -27.45
CA HIS A 8 25.69 -35.16 -26.61
C HIS A 8 25.94 -35.06 -25.11
N TYR A 9 27.02 -34.38 -24.68
CA TYR A 9 27.11 -33.92 -23.28
C TYR A 9 26.05 -32.84 -23.07
N ALA A 10 24.83 -33.27 -22.77
CA ALA A 10 23.79 -32.36 -22.29
C ALA A 10 24.29 -31.74 -20.98
N GLN A 11 24.43 -30.44 -20.93
CA GLN A 11 24.63 -29.75 -19.66
C GLN A 11 23.44 -30.07 -18.77
N GLN A 12 23.72 -30.63 -17.60
CA GLN A 12 22.69 -30.86 -16.61
C GLN A 12 22.31 -29.51 -15.99
N PHE A 13 21.18 -28.96 -16.43
CA PHE A 13 20.61 -27.80 -15.79
C PHE A 13 19.97 -28.19 -14.45
N ALA A 14 19.96 -27.26 -13.50
CA ALA A 14 19.28 -27.48 -12.23
C ALA A 14 17.82 -27.88 -12.46
N THR A 15 17.39 -28.91 -11.78
CA THR A 15 16.01 -29.44 -11.90
C THR A 15 14.96 -28.49 -11.31
N ASN A 16 15.40 -27.54 -10.48
CA ASN A 16 14.54 -26.58 -9.80
C ASN A 16 14.82 -25.17 -10.29
N ILE A 17 13.78 -24.48 -10.76
CA ILE A 17 13.82 -23.05 -11.00
C ILE A 17 13.34 -22.36 -9.72
N GLU A 18 14.20 -21.56 -9.12
CA GLU A 18 13.85 -20.79 -7.93
C GLU A 18 13.54 -19.34 -8.31
N LEU A 19 12.50 -18.78 -7.66
CA LEU A 19 12.21 -17.36 -7.78
C LEU A 19 13.29 -16.56 -7.03
N LEU A 20 13.86 -15.56 -7.69
CA LEU A 20 14.75 -14.61 -7.05
C LEU A 20 14.00 -13.87 -5.93
N LEU A 21 14.77 -13.38 -4.96
CA LEU A 21 14.24 -12.68 -3.80
C LEU A 21 13.38 -11.48 -4.25
N GLN A 22 12.12 -11.50 -3.86
CA GLN A 22 11.12 -10.49 -4.21
C GLN A 22 10.00 -10.45 -3.19
N GLN A 23 9.28 -9.33 -3.13
CA GLN A 23 8.06 -9.26 -2.34
C GLN A 23 7.03 -10.25 -2.89
N LYS A 24 6.49 -11.10 -2.01
CA LYS A 24 5.46 -12.07 -2.32
C LYS A 24 4.07 -11.50 -1.98
N GLY A 25 3.24 -11.30 -3.00
CA GLY A 25 1.89 -10.78 -2.84
C GLY A 25 1.83 -9.31 -2.38
N SER A 26 0.65 -8.86 -1.98
CA SER A 26 0.41 -7.53 -1.41
C SER A 26 0.64 -7.55 0.11
N ARG A 27 1.30 -6.52 0.64
CA ARG A 27 1.50 -6.31 2.08
C ARG A 27 0.47 -5.36 2.67
N LEU A 28 -0.12 -4.49 1.84
CA LEU A 28 -1.01 -3.42 2.29
C LEU A 28 -2.49 -3.77 2.17
N ARG A 29 -2.88 -4.75 1.33
CA ARG A 29 -4.29 -5.16 1.13
C ARG A 29 -5.04 -5.42 2.43
N GLY A 30 -4.41 -6.05 3.42
CA GLY A 30 -5.02 -6.35 4.72
C GLY A 30 -5.08 -5.16 5.69
N MET A 31 -4.33 -4.10 5.41
CA MET A 31 -4.19 -2.93 6.27
C MET A 31 -5.15 -1.79 5.92
N VAL A 32 -5.88 -1.92 4.83
CA VAL A 32 -6.90 -0.96 4.35
C VAL A 32 -8.27 -1.62 4.32
N THR A 33 -9.33 -0.84 4.26
CA THR A 33 -10.67 -1.36 3.99
C THR A 33 -10.77 -1.77 2.54
N SER A 34 -11.58 -2.79 2.23
CA SER A 34 -11.76 -3.25 0.84
C SER A 34 -13.22 -3.49 0.54
N GLY A 35 -13.61 -3.25 -0.72
CA GLY A 35 -14.94 -3.53 -1.24
C GLY A 35 -14.88 -4.07 -2.67
N SER A 36 -15.86 -4.89 -3.03
CA SER A 36 -16.01 -5.41 -4.39
C SER A 36 -17.07 -4.60 -5.13
N TYR A 37 -16.77 -4.17 -6.35
CA TYR A 37 -17.60 -3.25 -7.13
C TYR A 37 -17.81 -3.72 -8.56
N ILE A 38 -18.84 -3.16 -9.19
CA ILE A 38 -19.20 -3.39 -10.60
C ILE A 38 -19.49 -2.02 -11.21
N GLY A 39 -19.08 -1.77 -12.45
CA GLY A 39 -19.32 -0.53 -13.19
C GLY A 39 -18.10 0.36 -13.34
N GLU A 40 -18.29 1.57 -13.89
CA GLU A 40 -17.18 2.48 -14.24
C GLU A 40 -16.54 3.18 -13.04
N GLN A 41 -17.30 3.39 -11.98
CA GLN A 41 -16.83 4.03 -10.75
C GLN A 41 -17.66 3.57 -9.56
N ALA A 42 -17.09 3.63 -8.38
CA ALA A 42 -17.77 3.26 -7.15
C ALA A 42 -17.63 4.35 -6.09
N SER A 43 -18.68 4.49 -5.27
CA SER A 43 -18.63 5.32 -4.08
C SER A 43 -18.63 4.40 -2.86
N PRO A 44 -17.47 4.21 -2.20
CA PRO A 44 -17.39 3.37 -1.02
C PRO A 44 -18.10 3.96 0.18
N VAL A 45 -18.12 5.28 0.29
CA VAL A 45 -18.68 5.97 1.47
C VAL A 45 -19.31 7.30 1.08
N ASP A 46 -20.51 7.53 1.58
CA ASP A 46 -21.12 8.85 1.69
C ASP A 46 -20.79 9.40 3.07
N GLN A 47 -20.19 10.58 3.13
CA GLN A 47 -19.76 11.23 4.35
C GLN A 47 -20.77 12.30 4.78
N ILE A 48 -20.98 12.39 6.08
CA ILE A 48 -21.84 13.42 6.69
C ILE A 48 -20.99 14.10 7.76
N ASP A 49 -20.89 15.41 7.69
CA ASP A 49 -20.13 16.18 8.67
C ASP A 49 -20.82 16.15 10.05
N ALA A 50 -19.97 16.27 11.10
CA ALA A 50 -20.48 16.34 12.45
C ALA A 50 -21.31 17.59 12.67
N VAL A 51 -22.41 17.45 13.38
CA VAL A 51 -23.30 18.55 13.77
C VAL A 51 -23.23 18.73 15.28
N GLU A 52 -23.39 19.98 15.72
CA GLU A 52 -23.42 20.31 17.15
C GLU A 52 -24.86 20.59 17.60
N MET A 53 -25.15 20.18 18.85
CA MET A 53 -26.41 20.51 19.50
C MET A 53 -26.42 21.98 19.92
N GLN A 54 -27.56 22.65 19.71
CA GLN A 54 -27.77 24.01 20.15
C GLN A 54 -28.44 24.01 21.54
N GLU A 55 -27.99 24.92 22.41
CA GLU A 55 -28.65 25.15 23.71
C GLU A 55 -29.96 25.91 23.50
N VAL A 56 -31.03 25.43 24.15
CA VAL A 56 -32.32 26.13 24.16
C VAL A 56 -32.30 27.18 25.25
N THR A 57 -32.20 28.45 24.86
CA THR A 57 -32.07 29.60 25.78
C THR A 57 -33.39 30.23 26.18
N GLY A 58 -34.48 29.98 25.43
CA GLY A 58 -35.77 30.59 25.67
C GLY A 58 -36.95 29.65 25.55
N ARG A 59 -38.06 29.97 26.21
CA ARG A 59 -39.35 29.29 26.02
C ARG A 59 -40.02 29.78 24.73
N PHE A 60 -40.51 28.84 23.94
CA PHE A 60 -41.27 29.16 22.69
C PHE A 60 -40.41 29.83 21.59
N GLU A 61 -39.09 29.59 21.58
CA GLU A 61 -38.24 29.97 20.46
C GLU A 61 -38.55 29.20 19.19
N ALA A 62 -38.35 29.81 18.04
CA ALA A 62 -38.49 29.15 16.75
C ALA A 62 -37.42 28.04 16.64
N MET A 63 -37.82 26.84 16.19
CA MET A 63 -36.91 25.73 15.99
C MET A 63 -35.93 26.06 14.84
N GLY A 64 -34.64 26.21 15.17
CA GLY A 64 -33.59 26.40 14.18
C GLY A 64 -33.36 25.09 13.42
N ARG A 65 -33.11 25.20 12.11
CA ARG A 65 -32.70 24.07 11.29
C ARG A 65 -31.19 23.96 11.30
N VAL A 66 -30.67 22.77 11.62
CA VAL A 66 -29.25 22.43 11.50
C VAL A 66 -29.13 21.39 10.40
N ASP A 67 -28.45 21.72 9.33
CA ASP A 67 -28.15 20.80 8.24
C ASP A 67 -26.69 20.35 8.35
N ALA A 68 -26.45 19.06 8.19
CA ALA A 68 -25.10 18.53 8.04
C ALA A 68 -24.67 18.61 6.58
N ASP A 69 -23.45 19.06 6.33
CA ASP A 69 -22.86 18.98 5.00
C ASP A 69 -22.58 17.52 4.66
N THR A 70 -22.74 17.18 3.39
CA THR A 70 -22.54 15.80 2.90
C THR A 70 -21.54 15.79 1.76
N ASP A 71 -20.60 14.87 1.80
CA ASP A 71 -19.65 14.64 0.72
C ASP A 71 -19.66 13.15 0.32
N ARG A 72 -19.09 12.85 -0.83
CA ARG A 72 -18.99 11.50 -1.37
C ARG A 72 -17.60 11.27 -1.91
N ARG A 73 -17.02 10.13 -1.58
CA ARG A 73 -15.73 9.70 -2.10
C ARG A 73 -15.92 8.73 -3.25
N TRP A 74 -15.06 8.84 -4.25
CA TRP A 74 -15.11 8.01 -5.45
C TRP A 74 -13.82 7.23 -5.64
N VAL A 75 -13.98 5.99 -6.04
CA VAL A 75 -12.89 5.10 -6.48
C VAL A 75 -13.08 4.83 -7.97
N LEU A 76 -11.99 4.93 -8.72
CA LEU A 76 -11.96 4.63 -10.14
C LEU A 76 -11.17 3.35 -10.38
N PRO A 77 -11.65 2.43 -11.24
CA PRO A 77 -10.93 1.23 -11.60
C PRO A 77 -9.71 1.57 -12.46
N LEU A 78 -8.61 0.88 -12.20
CA LEU A 78 -7.40 0.86 -13.00
C LEU A 78 -7.16 -0.58 -13.44
N ASP A 79 -7.03 -0.80 -14.73
CA ASP A 79 -6.80 -2.10 -15.31
C ASP A 79 -5.30 -2.38 -15.44
N PHE A 80 -4.90 -3.56 -14.99
CA PHE A 80 -3.52 -4.02 -15.07
C PHE A 80 -3.49 -5.43 -15.64
N ASP A 81 -2.55 -5.67 -16.55
CA ASP A 81 -2.32 -6.98 -17.12
C ASP A 81 -0.84 -7.32 -17.24
N LEU A 82 -0.54 -8.58 -17.27
CA LEU A 82 0.80 -9.12 -17.44
C LEU A 82 0.74 -10.36 -18.36
N PRO A 83 0.89 -10.19 -19.68
CA PRO A 83 1.00 -11.28 -20.62
C PRO A 83 2.45 -11.81 -20.65
N GLN A 84 2.63 -13.09 -20.41
CA GLN A 84 3.91 -13.79 -20.56
C GLN A 84 3.75 -14.95 -21.55
N LEU A 85 4.66 -15.04 -22.54
CA LEU A 85 4.67 -16.13 -23.51
C LEU A 85 5.77 -17.11 -23.16
N ILE A 86 5.43 -18.39 -23.22
CA ILE A 86 6.35 -19.51 -23.05
C ILE A 86 6.36 -20.30 -24.36
N ASP A 87 7.48 -20.30 -25.06
CA ASP A 87 7.60 -21.06 -26.31
C ASP A 87 7.48 -22.57 -26.04
N SER A 88 6.66 -23.22 -26.84
CA SER A 88 6.49 -24.66 -26.77
C SER A 88 7.76 -25.42 -27.13
N PHE A 89 8.63 -24.89 -27.99
CA PHE A 89 9.94 -25.51 -28.28
C PHE A 89 10.91 -25.40 -27.10
N ASP A 90 10.87 -24.29 -26.36
CA ASP A 90 11.68 -24.14 -25.14
C ASP A 90 11.15 -25.03 -24.02
N LYS A 91 9.84 -25.21 -23.91
CA LYS A 91 9.23 -26.15 -22.97
C LYS A 91 9.70 -27.59 -23.19
N LEU A 92 9.85 -28.03 -24.46
CA LEU A 92 10.38 -29.36 -24.79
C LEU A 92 11.86 -29.52 -24.44
N ARG A 93 12.62 -28.44 -24.32
CA ARG A 93 14.04 -28.43 -23.96
C ARG A 93 14.29 -28.36 -22.46
N LEU A 94 13.28 -27.94 -21.69
CA LEU A 94 13.35 -27.86 -20.23
C LEU A 94 12.96 -29.19 -19.60
N LEU A 95 13.73 -29.64 -18.60
CA LEU A 95 13.44 -30.85 -17.83
C LEU A 95 12.25 -30.70 -16.88
N THR A 96 11.88 -29.43 -16.58
CA THR A 96 10.80 -29.09 -15.65
C THR A 96 9.82 -28.13 -16.34
N ASP A 97 8.52 -28.28 -16.08
CA ASP A 97 7.50 -27.36 -16.60
C ASP A 97 7.58 -26.00 -15.86
N PRO A 98 8.00 -24.90 -16.52
CA PRO A 98 8.16 -23.62 -15.87
C PRO A 98 6.84 -22.89 -15.63
N SER A 99 5.73 -23.35 -16.19
CA SER A 99 4.47 -22.61 -16.22
C SER A 99 3.98 -22.19 -14.83
N SER A 100 4.09 -23.04 -13.81
CA SER A 100 3.68 -22.73 -12.45
C SER A 100 4.51 -21.61 -11.80
N ILE A 101 5.80 -21.54 -12.09
CA ILE A 101 6.72 -20.54 -11.53
C ILE A 101 6.50 -19.18 -12.19
N TYR A 102 6.26 -19.15 -13.51
CA TYR A 102 5.90 -17.92 -14.22
C TYR A 102 4.58 -17.35 -13.70
N VAL A 103 3.57 -18.18 -13.46
CA VAL A 103 2.30 -17.77 -12.85
C VAL A 103 2.51 -17.22 -11.44
N MET A 104 3.29 -17.89 -10.59
CA MET A 104 3.61 -17.38 -9.25
C MET A 104 4.31 -16.03 -9.30
N ASN A 105 5.26 -15.86 -10.21
CA ASN A 105 5.96 -14.58 -10.39
C ASN A 105 4.99 -13.47 -10.83
N ALA A 106 4.08 -13.77 -11.75
CA ALA A 106 3.07 -12.84 -12.23
C ALA A 106 2.06 -12.45 -11.13
N VAL A 107 1.61 -13.42 -10.33
CA VAL A 107 0.73 -13.15 -9.16
C VAL A 107 1.43 -12.28 -8.12
N ASN A 108 2.72 -12.54 -7.86
CA ASN A 108 3.51 -11.68 -6.97
C ASN A 108 3.67 -10.26 -7.54
N ALA A 109 3.82 -10.13 -8.86
CA ALA A 109 3.88 -8.82 -9.52
C ALA A 109 2.55 -8.06 -9.40
N ALA A 110 1.42 -8.75 -9.57
CA ALA A 110 0.09 -8.17 -9.36
C ALA A 110 -0.08 -7.68 -7.91
N GLY A 111 0.33 -8.47 -6.93
CA GLY A 111 0.30 -8.04 -5.52
C GLY A 111 1.15 -6.80 -5.25
N ARG A 112 2.35 -6.71 -5.83
CA ARG A 112 3.20 -5.50 -5.74
C ARG A 112 2.53 -4.29 -6.39
N LYS A 113 1.90 -4.48 -7.56
CA LYS A 113 1.20 -3.39 -8.24
C LYS A 113 -0.02 -2.90 -7.46
N MET A 114 -0.71 -3.80 -6.76
CA MET A 114 -1.78 -3.43 -5.83
C MET A 114 -1.26 -2.53 -4.69
N ASP A 115 -0.10 -2.86 -4.12
CA ASP A 115 0.55 -2.00 -3.11
C ASP A 115 0.90 -0.63 -3.67
N ASP A 116 1.39 -0.53 -4.93
CA ASP A 116 1.66 0.76 -5.57
C ASP A 116 0.40 1.61 -5.68
N VAL A 117 -0.71 1.03 -6.12
CA VAL A 117 -2.00 1.74 -6.22
C VAL A 117 -2.46 2.28 -4.87
N ILE A 118 -2.24 1.52 -3.79
CA ILE A 118 -2.56 1.97 -2.43
C ILE A 118 -1.61 3.10 -1.99
N ILE A 119 -0.31 2.97 -2.27
CA ILE A 119 0.70 3.97 -1.90
C ILE A 119 0.44 5.29 -2.62
N ASP A 120 0.18 5.26 -3.93
CA ASP A 120 -0.16 6.44 -4.73
C ASP A 120 -1.43 7.14 -4.17
N ALA A 121 -2.41 6.38 -3.72
CA ALA A 121 -3.67 6.90 -3.20
C ALA A 121 -3.53 7.62 -1.85
N PHE A 122 -2.49 7.34 -1.03
CA PHE A 122 -2.30 8.04 0.25
C PHE A 122 -2.18 9.55 0.05
N PHE A 123 -1.37 9.97 -0.89
CA PHE A 123 -1.02 11.38 -1.08
C PHE A 123 -1.49 11.94 -2.42
N GLY A 124 -2.10 11.10 -3.25
CA GLY A 124 -2.70 11.48 -4.52
C GLY A 124 -3.94 12.36 -4.34
N THR A 125 -4.55 12.72 -5.46
CA THR A 125 -5.79 13.49 -5.47
C THR A 125 -6.99 12.54 -5.40
N SER A 126 -7.84 12.74 -4.39
CA SER A 126 -9.10 12.01 -4.26
C SER A 126 -10.21 12.69 -5.06
N LYS A 127 -11.10 11.88 -5.64
CA LYS A 127 -12.30 12.39 -6.31
C LYS A 127 -13.46 12.45 -5.33
N THR A 128 -14.12 13.62 -5.29
CA THR A 128 -15.17 13.94 -4.32
C THR A 128 -16.39 14.59 -4.98
N GLY A 129 -17.42 14.82 -4.18
CA GLY A 129 -18.66 15.44 -4.62
C GLY A 129 -19.65 14.46 -5.23
N LYS A 130 -20.82 14.97 -5.58
CA LYS A 130 -21.98 14.17 -6.04
C LYS A 130 -21.68 13.28 -7.25
N SER A 131 -20.83 13.75 -8.16
CA SER A 131 -20.51 13.08 -9.43
C SER A 131 -19.01 12.72 -9.58
N GLY A 132 -18.19 12.87 -8.54
CA GLY A 132 -16.74 12.62 -8.62
C GLY A 132 -15.96 13.65 -9.45
N SER A 133 -16.56 14.79 -9.76
CA SER A 133 -15.94 15.84 -10.57
C SER A 133 -15.00 16.76 -9.79
N THR A 134 -15.19 16.84 -8.48
CA THR A 134 -14.34 17.63 -7.60
C THR A 134 -13.08 16.86 -7.24
N SER A 135 -11.97 17.56 -7.13
CA SER A 135 -10.67 16.96 -6.79
C SER A 135 -10.18 17.55 -5.47
N THR A 136 -9.91 16.68 -4.50
CA THR A 136 -9.39 17.06 -3.19
C THR A 136 -7.94 16.59 -3.06
N THR A 137 -7.02 17.55 -2.89
CA THR A 137 -5.59 17.27 -2.69
C THR A 137 -5.30 16.93 -1.23
N PHE A 138 -4.15 16.29 -0.99
CA PHE A 138 -3.71 15.99 0.38
C PHE A 138 -3.36 17.28 1.13
N PRO A 139 -3.94 17.54 2.33
CA PRO A 139 -3.76 18.80 3.04
C PRO A 139 -2.35 18.90 3.64
N SER A 140 -1.76 20.10 3.55
CA SER A 140 -0.44 20.38 4.14
C SER A 140 -0.44 20.29 5.68
N GLY A 141 -1.58 20.49 6.33
CA GLY A 141 -1.72 20.34 7.78
C GLY A 141 -1.54 18.93 8.30
N GLN A 142 -1.64 17.91 7.43
CA GLN A 142 -1.41 16.50 7.75
C GLN A 142 0.00 16.02 7.39
N GLN A 143 0.94 16.97 7.22
CA GLN A 143 2.33 16.67 6.91
C GLN A 143 3.24 16.98 8.10
N VAL A 144 4.08 16.01 8.46
CA VAL A 144 5.16 16.20 9.45
C VAL A 144 6.43 16.58 8.71
N ALA A 145 6.99 17.73 9.06
CA ALA A 145 8.17 18.28 8.39
C ALA A 145 9.40 17.38 8.58
N VAL A 146 10.32 17.44 7.61
CA VAL A 146 11.57 16.64 7.60
C VAL A 146 12.50 16.97 8.78
N ASN A 147 12.42 18.17 9.32
CA ASN A 147 13.21 18.65 10.48
C ASN A 147 12.45 18.60 11.82
N GLN A 148 11.33 17.89 11.89
CA GLN A 148 10.53 17.81 13.11
C GLN A 148 11.33 17.22 14.27
N GLY A 149 11.48 18.00 15.35
CA GLY A 149 12.21 17.61 16.56
C GLY A 149 13.73 17.70 16.47
N ALA A 150 14.28 18.28 15.38
CA ALA A 150 15.70 18.48 15.19
C ALA A 150 15.98 19.81 14.48
N SER A 151 17.24 20.27 14.51
CA SER A 151 17.68 21.49 13.84
C SER A 151 17.99 21.30 12.34
N GLY A 152 18.00 20.07 11.85
CA GLY A 152 18.28 19.70 10.45
C GLY A 152 17.37 18.61 9.93
N ASN A 153 17.54 18.24 8.67
CA ASN A 153 16.80 17.15 8.05
C ASN A 153 17.19 15.81 8.67
N THR A 154 16.22 15.03 9.09
CA THR A 154 16.43 13.74 9.74
C THR A 154 15.64 12.63 9.07
N GLY A 155 16.08 11.39 9.26
CA GLY A 155 15.31 10.20 8.94
C GLY A 155 14.07 10.05 9.82
N LEU A 156 13.55 8.86 9.96
CA LEU A 156 12.40 8.60 10.82
C LEU A 156 12.83 8.59 12.31
N THR A 157 12.26 9.49 13.12
CA THR A 157 12.55 9.63 14.53
C THR A 157 11.32 9.44 15.40
N VAL A 158 11.51 9.12 16.69
CA VAL A 158 10.42 9.04 17.65
C VAL A 158 9.64 10.36 17.77
N ALA A 159 10.33 11.50 17.64
CA ALA A 159 9.69 12.82 17.64
C ALA A 159 8.67 12.98 16.50
N LYS A 160 8.99 12.48 15.29
CA LYS A 160 8.09 12.49 14.13
C LYS A 160 6.89 11.57 14.32
N LEU A 161 7.09 10.37 14.87
CA LEU A 161 6.00 9.44 15.19
C LEU A 161 5.04 10.03 16.23
N ARG A 162 5.59 10.70 17.26
CA ARG A 162 4.77 11.43 18.25
C ARG A 162 3.98 12.56 17.62
N ALA A 163 4.57 13.30 16.68
CA ALA A 163 3.88 14.37 15.96
C ALA A 163 2.75 13.81 15.08
N ALA A 164 3.00 12.71 14.35
CA ALA A 164 1.96 12.04 13.55
C ALA A 164 0.81 11.54 14.44
N ARG A 165 1.14 10.86 15.56
CA ARG A 165 0.12 10.42 16.51
C ARG A 165 -0.69 11.57 17.08
N LYS A 166 -0.04 12.73 17.38
CA LYS A 166 -0.74 13.94 17.83
C LYS A 166 -1.75 14.43 16.82
N LEU A 167 -1.40 14.46 15.52
CA LEU A 167 -2.31 14.89 14.45
C LEU A 167 -3.52 13.96 14.34
N LEU A 168 -3.32 12.64 14.38
CA LEU A 168 -4.40 11.65 14.35
C LEU A 168 -5.33 11.79 15.57
N ARG A 169 -4.78 11.97 16.77
CA ARG A 169 -5.59 12.18 17.99
C ARG A 169 -6.35 13.50 17.99
N ALA A 170 -5.76 14.56 17.42
CA ALA A 170 -6.44 15.84 17.27
C ALA A 170 -7.60 15.79 16.27
N ALA A 171 -7.57 14.80 15.36
CA ALA A 171 -8.65 14.48 14.43
C ALA A 171 -9.67 13.48 14.99
N GLU A 172 -9.63 13.19 16.32
CA GLU A 172 -10.53 12.24 17.01
C GLU A 172 -10.49 10.81 16.44
N VAL A 173 -9.37 10.41 15.83
CA VAL A 173 -9.19 9.02 15.39
C VAL A 173 -9.12 8.11 16.61
N ASP A 174 -9.96 7.07 16.63
CA ASP A 174 -9.98 6.08 17.70
C ASP A 174 -8.82 5.09 17.52
N LEU A 175 -7.80 5.24 18.36
CA LEU A 175 -6.59 4.41 18.33
C LEU A 175 -6.82 2.97 18.85
N ASP A 176 -7.91 2.74 19.57
CA ASP A 176 -8.18 1.45 20.19
C ASP A 176 -9.03 0.57 19.25
N MET A 177 -9.98 1.18 18.53
CA MET A 177 -10.88 0.46 17.62
C MET A 177 -10.34 0.41 16.18
N ASP A 178 -9.57 1.41 15.76
CA ASP A 178 -9.03 1.51 14.41
C ASP A 178 -7.51 1.40 14.41
N PRO A 179 -6.94 0.27 13.96
CA PRO A 179 -5.50 0.04 14.01
C PRO A 179 -4.76 1.01 13.08
N ILE A 180 -3.79 1.72 13.67
CA ILE A 180 -2.90 2.62 12.93
C ILE A 180 -1.73 1.83 12.38
N THR A 181 -1.42 2.06 11.11
CA THR A 181 -0.31 1.44 10.40
C THR A 181 0.60 2.50 9.80
N ALA A 182 1.91 2.28 9.89
CA ALA A 182 2.93 3.05 9.16
C ALA A 182 3.65 2.14 8.17
N VAL A 183 3.84 2.62 6.94
CA VAL A 183 4.64 1.91 5.94
C VAL A 183 6.04 2.48 5.93
N ILE A 184 7.03 1.67 6.25
CA ILE A 184 8.43 2.08 6.38
C ILE A 184 9.34 1.29 5.44
N THR A 185 10.44 1.89 5.02
CA THR A 185 11.54 1.20 4.31
C THR A 185 12.59 0.71 5.31
N ALA A 186 13.57 -0.06 4.82
CA ALA A 186 14.68 -0.54 5.65
C ALA A 186 15.48 0.61 6.28
N THR A 187 15.66 1.72 5.57
CA THR A 187 16.38 2.91 6.10
C THR A 187 15.63 3.52 7.28
N GLN A 188 14.29 3.66 7.22
CA GLN A 188 13.50 4.18 8.34
C GLN A 188 13.46 3.21 9.52
N GLU A 189 13.44 1.90 9.26
CA GLU A 189 13.53 0.90 10.33
C GLU A 189 14.88 1.00 11.05
N ASP A 190 15.98 1.12 10.32
CA ASP A 190 17.33 1.31 10.88
C ASP A 190 17.43 2.61 11.71
N ASN A 191 16.89 3.72 11.20
CA ASN A 191 16.82 4.98 11.93
C ASN A 191 16.08 4.85 13.28
N LEU A 192 14.97 4.11 13.32
CA LEU A 192 14.23 3.86 14.56
C LEU A 192 15.01 2.95 15.51
N LEU A 193 15.69 1.94 15.00
CA LEU A 193 16.51 1.05 15.82
C LEU A 193 17.76 1.75 16.39
N ALA A 194 18.21 2.85 15.78
CA ALA A 194 19.27 3.69 16.32
C ALA A 194 18.82 4.58 17.50
N GLU A 195 17.51 4.78 17.68
CA GLU A 195 16.96 5.62 18.76
C GLU A 195 16.95 4.88 20.10
N ALA A 196 17.60 5.45 21.10
CA ALA A 196 17.67 4.85 22.44
C ALA A 196 16.29 4.58 23.08
N GLN A 197 15.31 5.41 22.79
CA GLN A 197 13.94 5.26 23.31
C GLN A 197 13.21 4.02 22.75
N VAL A 198 13.62 3.51 21.60
CA VAL A 198 13.02 2.32 20.98
C VAL A 198 13.66 1.04 21.51
N ILE A 199 14.96 1.06 21.77
CA ILE A 199 15.75 -0.12 22.14
C ILE A 199 15.92 -0.34 23.65
N SER A 200 15.76 0.70 24.47
CA SER A 200 16.01 0.61 25.92
C SER A 200 14.89 -0.12 26.65
N LEU A 201 15.28 -1.02 27.55
CA LEU A 201 14.39 -1.71 28.50
C LEU A 201 13.71 -0.75 29.49
N ASP A 202 14.33 0.40 29.77
CA ASP A 202 13.76 1.41 30.70
C ASP A 202 12.48 2.05 30.13
N PHE A 203 12.29 1.99 28.80
CA PHE A 203 11.14 2.58 28.12
C PHE A 203 10.16 1.55 27.55
N ASN A 204 10.55 0.27 27.44
CA ASN A 204 9.73 -0.78 26.83
C ASN A 204 9.81 -2.09 27.60
N ASP A 205 8.67 -2.71 27.90
CA ASP A 205 8.58 -4.01 28.57
C ASP A 205 9.18 -5.16 27.72
N LYS A 206 9.26 -4.97 26.40
CA LYS A 206 9.81 -5.96 25.46
C LYS A 206 10.83 -5.29 24.53
N PRO A 207 12.12 -5.56 24.68
CA PRO A 207 13.14 -4.96 23.84
C PRO A 207 13.04 -5.49 22.40
N VAL A 208 13.00 -4.58 21.44
CA VAL A 208 12.93 -4.88 20.00
C VAL A 208 14.19 -5.61 19.50
N LEU A 209 15.33 -5.39 20.17
CA LEU A 209 16.61 -6.00 19.80
C LEU A 209 16.65 -7.53 19.90
N VAL A 210 15.77 -8.15 20.68
CA VAL A 210 15.75 -9.62 20.84
C VAL A 210 15.27 -10.30 19.56
N ASP A 211 14.26 -9.73 18.90
CA ASP A 211 13.65 -10.31 17.69
C ASP A 211 14.14 -9.64 16.40
N GLY A 212 14.85 -8.51 16.47
CA GLY A 212 15.31 -7.73 15.33
C GLY A 212 14.19 -7.20 14.43
N LYS A 213 12.93 -7.18 14.91
CA LYS A 213 11.76 -6.74 14.16
C LYS A 213 10.95 -5.72 14.95
N LEU A 214 10.80 -4.55 14.38
CA LEU A 214 9.92 -3.52 14.91
C LEU A 214 8.48 -3.79 14.48
N LYS A 215 7.68 -4.46 15.32
CA LYS A 215 6.29 -4.77 15.00
C LYS A 215 5.35 -3.60 15.27
N SER A 216 5.48 -2.98 16.44
CA SER A 216 4.67 -1.83 16.84
C SER A 216 5.42 -0.95 17.84
N PHE A 217 5.19 0.36 17.75
CA PHE A 217 5.71 1.35 18.69
C PHE A 217 4.73 2.52 18.78
N LEU A 218 4.50 3.06 19.99
CA LEU A 218 3.51 4.11 20.24
C LEU A 218 2.07 3.79 19.77
N GLY A 219 1.69 2.51 19.68
CA GLY A 219 0.38 2.10 19.16
C GLY A 219 0.29 2.15 17.63
N ILE A 220 1.41 2.31 16.93
CA ILE A 220 1.50 2.29 15.47
C ILE A 220 2.11 0.95 15.06
N ASN A 221 1.45 0.21 14.18
CA ASN A 221 1.96 -1.01 13.58
C ASN A 221 2.85 -0.68 12.38
N PHE A 222 3.97 -1.37 12.21
CA PHE A 222 4.87 -1.13 11.09
C PHE A 222 4.74 -2.23 10.03
N VAL A 223 4.67 -1.80 8.78
CA VAL A 223 4.70 -2.67 7.60
C VAL A 223 5.88 -2.24 6.75
N HIS A 224 6.78 -3.18 6.47
CA HIS A 224 7.95 -2.91 5.63
C HIS A 224 7.58 -2.94 4.14
N SER A 225 7.91 -1.87 3.41
CA SER A 225 7.83 -1.82 1.95
C SER A 225 8.83 -0.81 1.39
N GLU A 226 9.70 -1.28 0.49
CA GLU A 226 10.64 -0.40 -0.23
C GLU A 226 9.97 0.39 -1.37
N ARG A 227 8.65 0.21 -1.56
CA ARG A 227 7.88 0.84 -2.64
C ARG A 227 7.32 2.21 -2.27
N VAL A 228 7.58 2.68 -1.05
CA VAL A 228 7.16 4.02 -0.59
C VAL A 228 7.84 5.10 -1.44
N ASP A 229 7.05 6.05 -1.95
CA ASP A 229 7.52 7.12 -2.83
C ASP A 229 8.39 8.17 -2.12
N VAL A 230 9.12 8.92 -2.93
CA VAL A 230 9.84 10.13 -2.53
C VAL A 230 9.12 11.38 -3.05
N ASP A 231 9.26 12.50 -2.35
CA ASP A 231 8.76 13.79 -2.82
C ASP A 231 9.75 14.46 -3.81
N ALA A 232 9.37 15.63 -4.32
CA ALA A 232 10.20 16.41 -5.25
C ALA A 232 11.57 16.85 -4.65
N ASN A 233 11.71 16.81 -3.32
CA ASN A 233 12.94 17.15 -2.62
C ASN A 233 13.74 15.90 -2.22
N SER A 234 13.40 14.73 -2.75
CA SER A 234 14.01 13.43 -2.44
C SER A 234 13.83 12.99 -0.98
N TYR A 235 12.77 13.46 -0.30
CA TYR A 235 12.40 12.95 1.01
C TYR A 235 11.43 11.79 0.88
N ARG A 236 11.67 10.71 1.63
CA ARG A 236 10.75 9.57 1.69
C ARG A 236 9.45 9.98 2.37
N ARG A 237 8.33 9.65 1.74
CA ARG A 237 6.98 10.02 2.17
C ARG A 237 6.34 8.87 2.96
N VAL A 238 6.66 8.75 4.23
CA VAL A 238 6.17 7.66 5.09
C VAL A 238 4.69 7.90 5.45
N PRO A 239 3.75 7.06 4.98
CA PRO A 239 2.34 7.17 5.35
C PRO A 239 2.11 6.55 6.73
N VAL A 240 1.43 7.28 7.60
CA VAL A 240 0.87 6.79 8.86
C VAL A 240 -0.64 6.97 8.76
N PHE A 241 -1.39 5.89 8.81
CA PHE A 241 -2.82 5.92 8.52
C PHE A 241 -3.63 4.98 9.41
N ALA A 242 -4.87 5.37 9.66
CA ALA A 242 -5.89 4.51 10.24
C ALA A 242 -6.50 3.61 9.15
N LYS A 243 -6.82 2.37 9.49
CA LYS A 243 -7.37 1.41 8.53
C LYS A 243 -8.65 1.91 7.85
N SER A 244 -9.51 2.59 8.60
CA SER A 244 -10.76 3.17 8.09
C SER A 244 -10.54 4.31 7.10
N GLY A 245 -9.37 4.98 7.14
CA GLY A 245 -9.07 6.14 6.30
C GLY A 245 -8.76 5.83 4.84
N MET A 246 -8.49 4.56 4.53
CA MET A 246 -8.13 4.13 3.17
C MET A 246 -9.05 3.03 2.67
N HIS A 247 -9.35 3.08 1.38
CA HIS A 247 -10.21 2.09 0.74
C HIS A 247 -9.62 1.57 -0.57
N LEU A 248 -9.62 0.24 -0.70
CA LEU A 248 -9.26 -0.49 -1.91
C LEU A 248 -10.54 -1.03 -2.56
N GLY A 249 -10.89 -0.51 -3.72
CA GLY A 249 -11.95 -1.05 -4.57
C GLY A 249 -11.42 -2.16 -5.47
N ILE A 250 -12.12 -3.27 -5.51
CA ILE A 250 -11.77 -4.44 -6.31
C ILE A 250 -12.93 -4.70 -7.27
N TRP A 251 -12.72 -4.50 -8.56
CA TRP A 251 -13.65 -4.88 -9.63
C TRP A 251 -13.37 -6.29 -10.11
N ASN A 252 -12.10 -6.59 -10.28
CA ASN A 252 -11.63 -7.92 -10.59
C ASN A 252 -10.37 -8.21 -9.78
N ASP A 253 -10.40 -9.24 -8.96
CA ASP A 253 -9.23 -9.67 -8.20
C ASP A 253 -8.23 -10.34 -9.14
N ILE A 254 -7.07 -10.72 -8.64
CA ILE A 254 -6.01 -11.36 -9.42
C ILE A 254 -6.56 -12.60 -10.10
N THR A 255 -6.73 -12.52 -11.41
CA THR A 255 -7.23 -13.61 -12.25
C THR A 255 -6.11 -14.08 -13.16
N THR A 256 -5.96 -15.38 -13.27
CA THR A 256 -4.93 -16.02 -14.09
C THR A 256 -5.57 -16.89 -15.16
N ASP A 257 -5.14 -16.72 -16.42
CA ASP A 257 -5.49 -17.59 -17.53
C ASP A 257 -4.23 -18.17 -18.17
N ILE A 258 -4.24 -19.46 -18.44
CA ILE A 258 -3.17 -20.15 -19.16
C ILE A 258 -3.79 -20.74 -20.41
N SER A 259 -3.50 -20.15 -21.53
CA SER A 259 -4.04 -20.55 -22.83
C SER A 259 -2.94 -20.67 -23.88
N GLN A 260 -3.22 -21.44 -24.93
CA GLN A 260 -2.33 -21.57 -26.08
C GLN A 260 -2.66 -20.52 -27.14
N ARG A 261 -1.68 -19.76 -27.56
CA ARG A 261 -1.82 -18.76 -28.62
C ARG A 261 -1.74 -19.44 -29.99
N LYS A 262 -2.90 -19.56 -30.64
CA LYS A 262 -3.06 -20.19 -31.95
C LYS A 262 -2.74 -19.25 -33.11
N ASP A 263 -2.61 -17.97 -32.86
CA ASP A 263 -2.27 -16.90 -33.79
C ASP A 263 -0.76 -16.74 -34.04
N LEU A 264 0.07 -17.38 -33.22
CA LEU A 264 1.52 -17.29 -33.28
C LEU A 264 2.14 -18.61 -33.75
N LYS A 265 3.21 -18.52 -34.56
CA LYS A 265 3.99 -19.71 -34.97
C LYS A 265 4.62 -20.36 -33.71
N GLY A 266 4.64 -21.69 -33.68
CA GLY A 266 5.14 -22.44 -32.53
C GLY A 266 4.09 -22.70 -31.47
N LEU A 267 2.88 -22.12 -31.57
CA LEU A 267 1.76 -22.28 -30.65
C LEU A 267 2.19 -22.11 -29.17
N PRO A 268 2.80 -20.96 -28.82
CA PRO A 268 3.30 -20.75 -27.46
C PRO A 268 2.16 -20.76 -26.45
N PHE A 269 2.48 -21.17 -25.22
CA PHE A 269 1.58 -20.98 -24.09
C PHE A 269 1.69 -19.55 -23.59
N GLN A 270 0.54 -18.93 -23.33
CA GLN A 270 0.44 -17.63 -22.71
C GLN A 270 -0.03 -17.80 -21.27
N SER A 271 0.76 -17.30 -20.33
CA SER A 271 0.30 -16.99 -18.97
C SER A 271 -0.18 -15.56 -18.95
N TYR A 272 -1.47 -15.35 -18.76
CA TYR A 272 -2.10 -14.04 -18.71
C TYR A 272 -2.67 -13.80 -17.30
N VAL A 273 -2.11 -12.82 -16.61
CA VAL A 273 -2.57 -12.41 -15.28
C VAL A 273 -3.09 -10.99 -15.41
N TYR A 274 -4.30 -10.77 -14.92
CA TYR A 274 -4.94 -9.46 -14.97
C TYR A 274 -5.74 -9.18 -13.71
N MET A 275 -5.90 -7.90 -13.39
CA MET A 275 -6.68 -7.42 -12.27
C MET A 275 -7.21 -6.02 -12.56
N THR A 276 -8.33 -5.67 -11.93
CA THR A 276 -8.91 -4.32 -11.97
C THR A 276 -9.13 -3.85 -10.55
N VAL A 277 -8.32 -2.90 -10.10
CA VAL A 277 -8.34 -2.38 -8.74
C VAL A 277 -8.18 -0.87 -8.74
N GLY A 278 -8.69 -0.22 -7.72
CA GLY A 278 -8.49 1.20 -7.48
C GLY A 278 -8.40 1.49 -6.00
N ALA A 279 -7.71 2.52 -5.60
CA ALA A 279 -7.66 2.94 -4.21
C ALA A 279 -8.02 4.41 -4.06
N THR A 280 -8.59 4.76 -2.94
CA THR A 280 -8.87 6.15 -2.60
C THR A 280 -8.73 6.38 -1.11
N ARG A 281 -8.39 7.60 -0.78
CA ARG A 281 -8.42 8.14 0.57
C ARG A 281 -9.87 8.49 0.92
N LEU A 282 -10.39 7.94 2.01
CA LEU A 282 -11.75 8.23 2.48
C LEU A 282 -11.78 9.57 3.23
N GLU A 283 -10.87 9.76 4.16
CA GLU A 283 -10.79 10.96 4.95
C GLU A 283 -9.34 11.44 5.08
N GLU A 284 -9.11 12.75 4.84
CA GLU A 284 -7.77 13.32 4.87
C GLU A 284 -7.15 13.33 6.27
N LYS A 285 -7.98 13.52 7.30
CA LYS A 285 -7.52 13.65 8.70
C LYS A 285 -7.03 12.34 9.30
N THR A 286 -7.40 11.20 8.72
CA THR A 286 -7.01 9.87 9.18
C THR A 286 -5.65 9.41 8.65
N ILE A 287 -5.01 10.22 7.82
CA ILE A 287 -3.72 9.94 7.20
C ILE A 287 -2.76 11.07 7.49
N VAL A 288 -1.53 10.72 7.84
CA VAL A 288 -0.43 11.67 8.08
C VAL A 288 0.76 11.27 7.23
N GLU A 289 1.34 12.25 6.54
CA GLU A 289 2.59 12.11 5.81
C GLU A 289 3.76 12.50 6.72
N ILE A 290 4.72 11.60 6.91
CA ILE A 290 5.99 11.93 7.56
C ILE A 290 7.07 12.02 6.49
N LYS A 291 7.72 13.19 6.38
CA LYS A 291 8.84 13.39 5.48
C LYS A 291 10.15 12.98 6.16
N CYS A 292 10.88 12.07 5.54
CA CYS A 292 12.13 11.53 6.05
C CYS A 292 13.26 11.78 5.05
N ALA A 293 14.40 12.29 5.53
CA ALA A 293 15.63 12.33 4.75
C ALA A 293 16.25 10.93 4.71
N GLU A 294 16.79 10.54 3.57
CA GLU A 294 17.58 9.32 3.38
C GLU A 294 19.00 9.65 2.92
#